data_2075a5502c7f90f95dfb4c376b969732
#
_entry.id   2075a5502c7f90f95dfb4c376b969732
#
_cell.length_a   1.000
_cell.length_b   1.000
_cell.length_c   1.000
_cell.angle_alpha   90.00
_cell.angle_beta   90.00
_cell.angle_gamma   90.00
#
_symmetry.space_group_name_H-M   'P 1'
#
loop_
_entity.id
_entity.type
_entity.pdbx_description
1 polymer ?
#
loop_
_entity_poly.entity_id
_entity_poly.type
_entity_poly.pdbx_seq_one_letter_code
_entity_poly.pdbx_strand_id
1 'polypeptide(L)'
;MALFRLPSSGPAALSPRGNGLLLRAPQMSDFLQWAHLRESSRDYLTPWEPIWPSDDLTRSGFRRRLRRYSEDIAADRSYPFLIFRELDGAMVGGITLANVRRGIVQAGTIGYWVGQPHAHRGYMTAALRVLLPTLFGELNLHRVEAACIPTNAPSIRVLEKCGFSREGLARRYLCINGVWQDHLLFGLLHEDFRG
;
A
#
# COMPACT_ATOMS: atom_id res chain seq x y z
N MET A 1 -5.54 34.43 16.75
CA MET A 1 -4.36 33.60 16.48
C MET A 1 -4.70 32.19 16.89
N ALA A 2 -5.10 31.33 15.94
CA ALA A 2 -5.39 29.93 16.21
C ALA A 2 -4.08 29.13 16.13
N LEU A 3 -3.60 28.64 17.25
CA LEU A 3 -2.47 27.72 17.33
C LEU A 3 -2.89 26.39 16.70
N PHE A 4 -2.39 26.10 15.51
CA PHE A 4 -2.43 24.76 14.93
C PHE A 4 -1.60 23.84 15.82
N ARG A 5 -2.26 23.03 16.65
CA ARG A 5 -1.60 21.89 17.32
C ARG A 5 -1.31 20.84 16.24
N LEU A 6 -0.04 20.67 15.91
CA LEU A 6 0.43 19.48 15.20
C LEU A 6 0.13 18.26 16.07
N PRO A 7 -0.45 17.18 15.52
CA PRO A 7 -0.64 15.96 16.29
C PRO A 7 0.73 15.40 16.71
N SER A 8 0.89 15.16 18.00
CA SER A 8 2.16 14.73 18.64
C SER A 8 2.47 13.23 18.51
N SER A 9 1.77 12.49 17.68
CA SER A 9 2.10 11.11 17.33
C SER A 9 2.76 11.09 15.95
N GLY A 10 4.08 10.97 15.91
CA GLY A 10 4.79 10.80 14.66
C GLY A 10 4.28 9.57 13.89
N PRO A 11 4.33 9.61 12.54
CA PRO A 11 3.78 8.59 11.66
C PRO A 11 4.38 7.17 11.85
N ALA A 12 5.44 7.01 12.63
CA ALA A 12 6.03 5.70 12.95
C ALA A 12 5.15 4.81 13.86
N ALA A 13 4.10 5.34 14.49
CA ALA A 13 3.25 4.63 15.43
C ALA A 13 2.00 3.99 14.80
N LEU A 14 1.75 4.20 13.48
CA LEU A 14 0.58 3.64 12.81
C LEU A 14 0.68 2.12 12.72
N SER A 15 -0.23 1.43 13.40
CA SER A 15 -0.30 -0.03 13.40
C SER A 15 -1.75 -0.51 13.41
N PRO A 16 -2.53 -0.20 12.35
CA PRO A 16 -3.93 -0.59 12.28
C PRO A 16 -4.09 -2.11 12.34
N ARG A 17 -5.14 -2.54 13.06
CA ARG A 17 -5.47 -3.94 13.32
C ARG A 17 -6.95 -4.20 13.11
N GLY A 18 -7.26 -5.41 12.67
CA GLY A 18 -8.64 -5.87 12.51
C GLY A 18 -8.73 -7.01 11.50
N ASN A 19 -9.86 -7.68 11.49
CA ASN A 19 -10.11 -8.80 10.58
C ASN A 19 -9.03 -9.90 10.64
N GLY A 20 -8.37 -10.10 11.81
CA GLY A 20 -7.28 -11.05 12.00
C GLY A 20 -5.96 -10.62 11.35
N LEU A 21 -5.81 -9.34 11.03
CA LEU A 21 -4.62 -8.77 10.41
C LEU A 21 -4.02 -7.65 11.26
N LEU A 22 -2.70 -7.59 11.25
CA LEU A 22 -1.89 -6.47 11.72
C LEU A 22 -1.18 -5.84 10.53
N LEU A 23 -1.32 -4.53 10.38
CA LEU A 23 -0.57 -3.75 9.41
C LEU A 23 0.43 -2.86 10.17
N ARG A 24 1.69 -2.92 9.84
CA ARG A 24 2.70 -2.06 10.46
C ARG A 24 3.85 -1.73 9.52
N ALA A 25 4.58 -0.68 9.85
CA ALA A 25 5.79 -0.31 9.11
C ALA A 25 6.80 -1.48 9.10
N PRO A 26 7.51 -1.67 7.96
CA PRO A 26 8.55 -2.69 7.83
C PRO A 26 9.71 -2.47 8.81
N GLN A 27 10.27 -3.57 9.33
CA GLN A 27 11.41 -3.60 10.23
C GLN A 27 12.49 -4.52 9.70
N MET A 28 13.73 -4.38 10.18
CA MET A 28 14.85 -5.22 9.73
C MET A 28 14.66 -6.70 10.06
N SER A 29 13.93 -7.02 11.12
CA SER A 29 13.53 -8.37 11.50
C SER A 29 12.64 -9.06 10.47
N ASP A 30 11.94 -8.30 9.63
CA ASP A 30 11.01 -8.82 8.61
C ASP A 30 11.74 -9.35 7.36
N PHE A 31 13.04 -9.03 7.23
CA PHE A 31 13.78 -9.28 6.00
C PHE A 31 13.64 -10.70 5.46
N LEU A 32 13.86 -11.71 6.30
CA LEU A 32 13.85 -13.10 5.84
C LEU A 32 12.46 -13.53 5.33
N GLN A 33 11.42 -13.19 6.08
CA GLN A 33 10.05 -13.53 5.71
C GLN A 33 9.61 -12.75 4.46
N TRP A 34 9.96 -11.46 4.37
CA TRP A 34 9.68 -10.62 3.23
C TRP A 34 10.40 -11.12 1.96
N ALA A 35 11.70 -11.38 2.03
CA ALA A 35 12.49 -11.83 0.88
C ALA A 35 12.01 -13.21 0.38
N HIS A 36 11.74 -14.14 1.28
CA HIS A 36 11.20 -15.45 0.93
C HIS A 36 9.83 -15.34 0.25
N LEU A 37 8.89 -14.56 0.81
CA LEU A 37 7.56 -14.39 0.23
C LEU A 37 7.61 -13.72 -1.14
N ARG A 38 8.48 -12.71 -1.31
CA ARG A 38 8.69 -12.02 -2.58
C ARG A 38 9.28 -12.96 -3.63
N GLU A 39 10.33 -13.71 -3.28
CA GLU A 39 10.99 -14.65 -4.19
C GLU A 39 10.05 -15.76 -4.65
N SER A 40 9.34 -16.40 -3.72
CA SER A 40 8.36 -17.45 -4.06
C SER A 40 7.13 -16.94 -4.83
N SER A 41 6.96 -15.64 -4.90
CA SER A 41 5.86 -14.98 -5.63
C SER A 41 6.33 -14.23 -6.88
N ARG A 42 7.61 -14.37 -7.30
CA ARG A 42 8.22 -13.57 -8.37
C ARG A 42 7.40 -13.60 -9.65
N ASP A 43 7.13 -14.78 -10.18
CA ASP A 43 6.41 -14.93 -11.46
C ASP A 43 4.97 -14.42 -11.38
N TYR A 44 4.35 -14.56 -10.20
CA TYR A 44 3.00 -14.07 -9.93
C TYR A 44 2.92 -12.53 -9.86
N LEU A 45 3.97 -11.87 -9.34
CA LEU A 45 4.00 -10.42 -9.13
C LEU A 45 4.57 -9.64 -10.34
N THR A 46 5.52 -10.23 -11.06
CA THR A 46 6.23 -9.58 -12.18
C THR A 46 5.30 -8.92 -13.21
N PRO A 47 4.16 -9.50 -13.61
CA PRO A 47 3.26 -8.87 -14.59
C PRO A 47 2.61 -7.57 -14.10
N TRP A 48 2.65 -7.29 -12.78
CA TRP A 48 1.91 -6.21 -12.13
C TRP A 48 2.80 -5.14 -11.50
N GLU A 49 4.12 -5.34 -11.51
CA GLU A 49 5.08 -4.48 -10.82
C GLU A 49 6.16 -3.94 -11.77
N PRO A 50 6.82 -2.83 -11.41
CA PRO A 50 8.05 -2.40 -12.08
C PRO A 50 9.13 -3.49 -12.02
N ILE A 51 10.13 -3.42 -12.92
CA ILE A 51 11.29 -4.31 -12.87
C ILE A 51 11.97 -4.21 -11.50
N TRP A 52 12.19 -5.35 -10.86
CA TRP A 52 12.89 -5.39 -9.59
C TRP A 52 14.39 -5.15 -9.80
N PRO A 53 15.03 -4.28 -9.02
CA PRO A 53 16.49 -4.17 -9.02
C PRO A 53 17.14 -5.53 -8.75
N SER A 54 18.31 -5.76 -9.33
CA SER A 54 19.02 -7.05 -9.18
C SER A 54 19.36 -7.41 -7.72
N ASP A 55 19.46 -6.40 -6.85
CA ASP A 55 19.73 -6.54 -5.43
C ASP A 55 18.50 -6.33 -4.53
N ASP A 56 17.28 -6.30 -5.11
CA ASP A 56 16.05 -5.99 -4.37
C ASP A 56 15.85 -6.92 -3.16
N LEU A 57 16.07 -8.21 -3.34
CA LEU A 57 15.88 -9.23 -2.29
C LEU A 57 17.12 -9.47 -1.42
N THR A 58 18.14 -8.64 -1.52
CA THR A 58 19.30 -8.73 -0.62
C THR A 58 19.05 -7.98 0.70
N ARG A 59 19.77 -8.41 1.76
CA ARG A 59 19.70 -7.74 3.06
C ARG A 59 20.13 -6.26 2.99
N SER A 60 21.11 -5.94 2.13
CA SER A 60 21.55 -4.56 1.88
C SER A 60 20.50 -3.75 1.13
N GLY A 61 19.86 -4.31 0.11
CA GLY A 61 18.75 -3.70 -0.61
C GLY A 61 17.58 -3.40 0.33
N PHE A 62 17.20 -4.37 1.16
CA PHE A 62 16.14 -4.18 2.15
C PHE A 62 16.48 -3.09 3.18
N ARG A 63 17.73 -3.01 3.66
CA ARG A 63 18.18 -1.94 4.56
C ARG A 63 18.09 -0.55 3.90
N ARG A 64 18.47 -0.41 2.63
CA ARG A 64 18.30 0.85 1.88
C ARG A 64 16.84 1.22 1.72
N ARG A 65 15.98 0.24 1.46
CA ARG A 65 14.52 0.41 1.39
C ARG A 65 13.97 0.94 2.72
N LEU A 66 14.35 0.35 3.85
CA LEU A 66 13.90 0.81 5.18
C LEU A 66 14.35 2.25 5.49
N ARG A 67 15.59 2.62 5.12
CA ARG A 67 16.07 4.00 5.29
C ARG A 67 15.19 4.97 4.49
N ARG A 68 14.96 4.70 3.21
CA ARG A 68 14.06 5.53 2.37
C ARG A 68 12.66 5.62 2.96
N TYR A 69 12.11 4.51 3.44
CA TYR A 69 10.81 4.50 4.10
C TYR A 69 10.78 5.40 5.34
N SER A 70 11.82 5.35 6.17
CA SER A 70 11.93 6.22 7.33
C SER A 70 11.97 7.70 6.95
N GLU A 71 12.74 8.05 5.92
CA GLU A 71 12.81 9.41 5.37
C GLU A 71 11.49 9.88 4.78
N ASP A 72 10.79 9.01 4.05
CA ASP A 72 9.49 9.32 3.44
C ASP A 72 8.38 9.47 4.48
N ILE A 73 8.37 8.64 5.52
CA ILE A 73 7.45 8.76 6.66
C ILE A 73 7.70 10.09 7.39
N ALA A 74 8.96 10.40 7.72
CA ALA A 74 9.32 11.62 8.44
C ALA A 74 8.95 12.88 7.65
N ALA A 75 8.97 12.81 6.32
CA ALA A 75 8.61 13.91 5.42
C ALA A 75 7.13 13.90 4.98
N ASP A 76 6.29 13.04 5.58
CA ASP A 76 4.87 12.88 5.23
C ASP A 76 4.63 12.61 3.73
N ARG A 77 5.54 11.85 3.08
CA ARG A 77 5.45 11.53 1.64
C ARG A 77 4.86 10.16 1.35
N SER A 78 5.12 9.19 2.25
CA SER A 78 4.72 7.80 2.04
C SER A 78 4.65 7.04 3.35
N TYR A 79 3.72 6.08 3.43
CA TYR A 79 3.49 5.21 4.59
C TYR A 79 3.41 3.76 4.13
N PRO A 80 4.53 3.00 4.17
CA PRO A 80 4.55 1.58 3.84
C PRO A 80 4.09 0.74 5.02
N PHE A 81 3.28 -0.27 4.74
CA PHE A 81 2.83 -1.29 5.69
C PHE A 81 3.11 -2.68 5.15
N LEU A 82 3.64 -3.56 5.98
CA LEU A 82 3.58 -4.99 5.78
C LEU A 82 2.34 -5.54 6.49
N ILE A 83 1.72 -6.53 5.89
CA ILE A 83 0.48 -7.16 6.36
C ILE A 83 0.83 -8.50 6.98
N PHE A 84 0.48 -8.67 8.24
CA PHE A 84 0.69 -9.92 8.98
C PHE A 84 -0.64 -10.52 9.40
N ARG A 85 -0.75 -11.83 9.32
CA ARG A 85 -1.85 -12.57 9.91
C ARG A 85 -1.60 -12.70 11.41
N GLU A 86 -2.56 -12.27 12.25
CA GLU A 86 -2.38 -12.25 13.71
C GLU A 86 -2.28 -13.65 14.32
N LEU A 87 -2.93 -14.65 13.69
CA LEU A 87 -2.97 -16.03 14.19
C LEU A 87 -1.58 -16.65 14.38
N ASP A 88 -0.67 -16.39 13.44
CA ASP A 88 0.64 -17.07 13.37
C ASP A 88 1.80 -16.14 12.98
N GLY A 89 1.53 -14.84 12.85
CA GLY A 89 2.54 -13.86 12.45
C GLY A 89 3.03 -14.00 11.00
N ALA A 90 2.34 -14.77 10.16
CA ALA A 90 2.72 -14.93 8.77
C ALA A 90 2.51 -13.65 7.98
N MET A 91 3.54 -13.20 7.26
CA MET A 91 3.43 -12.08 6.33
C MET A 91 2.64 -12.53 5.09
N VAL A 92 1.61 -11.76 4.71
CA VAL A 92 0.76 -12.09 3.56
C VAL A 92 0.96 -11.15 2.37
N GLY A 93 1.51 -9.95 2.60
CA GLY A 93 1.70 -8.94 1.57
C GLY A 93 2.10 -7.57 2.11
N GLY A 94 1.84 -6.53 1.34
CA GLY A 94 2.09 -5.16 1.76
C GLY A 94 1.19 -4.15 1.06
N ILE A 95 0.99 -3.01 1.71
CA ILE A 95 0.30 -1.82 1.17
C ILE A 95 1.21 -0.63 1.41
N THR A 96 1.32 0.25 0.44
CA THR A 96 2.01 1.53 0.60
C THR A 96 1.06 2.65 0.21
N LEU A 97 0.80 3.58 1.12
CA LEU A 97 0.31 4.90 0.75
C LEU A 97 1.51 5.71 0.29
N ALA A 98 1.49 6.19 -0.93
CA ALA A 98 2.54 7.00 -1.54
C ALA A 98 1.96 8.31 -2.09
N ASN A 99 2.84 9.21 -2.54
CA ASN A 99 2.44 10.48 -3.16
C ASN A 99 1.45 11.26 -2.28
N VAL A 100 1.71 11.32 -0.98
CA VAL A 100 0.90 12.10 -0.06
C VAL A 100 1.01 13.58 -0.44
N ARG A 101 -0.11 14.20 -0.73
CA ARG A 101 -0.24 15.61 -1.10
C ARG A 101 -1.17 16.29 -0.12
N ARG A 102 -0.66 17.31 0.53
CA ARG A 102 -1.39 18.13 1.50
C ARG A 102 -2.00 19.37 0.85
N GLY A 103 -2.42 20.32 1.65
CA GLY A 103 -3.02 21.57 1.21
C GLY A 103 -4.40 21.36 0.61
N ILE A 104 -4.65 21.88 -0.58
CA ILE A 104 -5.95 21.81 -1.26
C ILE A 104 -6.30 20.42 -1.81
N VAL A 105 -5.33 19.49 -1.89
CA VAL A 105 -5.55 18.15 -2.46
C VAL A 105 -5.91 17.13 -1.38
N GLN A 106 -5.20 17.10 -0.26
CA GLN A 106 -5.37 16.15 0.86
C GLN A 106 -5.58 14.70 0.37
N ALA A 107 -4.67 14.21 -0.47
CA ALA A 107 -4.81 12.90 -1.10
C ALA A 107 -3.51 12.10 -1.07
N GLY A 108 -3.62 10.79 -1.27
CA GLY A 108 -2.50 9.89 -1.49
C GLY A 108 -2.90 8.70 -2.35
N THR A 109 -1.91 8.04 -2.93
CA THR A 109 -2.10 6.90 -3.83
C THR A 109 -1.71 5.61 -3.12
N ILE A 110 -2.57 4.61 -3.11
CA ILE A 110 -2.23 3.29 -2.60
C ILE A 110 -1.74 2.36 -3.71
N GLY A 111 -0.67 1.63 -3.40
CA GLY A 111 -0.22 0.46 -4.14
C GLY A 111 -0.11 -0.72 -3.20
N TYR A 112 -0.38 -1.94 -3.67
CA TYR A 112 -0.36 -3.13 -2.82
C TYR A 112 0.03 -4.39 -3.58
N TRP A 113 0.46 -5.38 -2.84
CA TRP A 113 0.76 -6.72 -3.33
C TRP A 113 0.39 -7.78 -2.30
N VAL A 114 0.11 -8.98 -2.74
CA VAL A 114 -0.10 -10.15 -1.90
C VAL A 114 0.78 -11.30 -2.42
N GLY A 115 1.43 -12.02 -1.52
CA GLY A 115 2.20 -13.19 -1.91
C GLY A 115 1.32 -14.28 -2.52
N GLN A 116 1.83 -14.97 -3.55
CA GLN A 116 1.09 -16.01 -4.27
C GLN A 116 0.42 -17.06 -3.35
N PRO A 117 1.07 -17.58 -2.27
CA PRO A 117 0.43 -18.54 -1.37
C PRO A 117 -0.79 -18.00 -0.63
N HIS A 118 -0.95 -16.68 -0.58
CA HIS A 118 -2.03 -15.97 0.13
C HIS A 118 -3.04 -15.33 -0.81
N ALA A 119 -2.84 -15.46 -2.13
CA ALA A 119 -3.74 -14.89 -3.14
C ALA A 119 -5.15 -15.50 -3.06
N HIS A 120 -6.14 -14.75 -3.54
CA HIS A 120 -7.55 -15.16 -3.61
C HIS A 120 -8.23 -15.55 -2.29
N ARG A 121 -7.62 -15.22 -1.14
CA ARG A 121 -8.15 -15.51 0.21
C ARG A 121 -8.79 -14.30 0.89
N GLY A 122 -8.97 -13.19 0.17
CA GLY A 122 -9.61 -11.98 0.69
C GLY A 122 -8.71 -11.09 1.55
N TYR A 123 -7.44 -11.46 1.80
CA TYR A 123 -6.53 -10.70 2.67
C TYR A 123 -6.35 -9.25 2.26
N MET A 124 -6.24 -8.95 0.96
CA MET A 124 -6.06 -7.56 0.52
C MET A 124 -7.30 -6.71 0.76
N THR A 125 -8.50 -7.25 0.51
CA THR A 125 -9.77 -6.57 0.83
C THR A 125 -9.89 -6.30 2.33
N ALA A 126 -9.56 -7.30 3.17
CA ALA A 126 -9.56 -7.15 4.62
C ALA A 126 -8.53 -6.11 5.09
N ALA A 127 -7.31 -6.13 4.54
CA ALA A 127 -6.24 -5.19 4.87
C ALA A 127 -6.60 -3.74 4.50
N LEU A 128 -7.19 -3.52 3.32
CA LEU A 128 -7.66 -2.18 2.94
C LEU A 128 -8.76 -1.68 3.88
N ARG A 129 -9.73 -2.50 4.24
CA ARG A 129 -10.77 -2.12 5.22
C ARG A 129 -10.20 -1.77 6.60
N VAL A 130 -9.11 -2.40 6.99
CA VAL A 130 -8.39 -2.07 8.24
C VAL A 130 -7.60 -0.77 8.11
N LEU A 131 -7.02 -0.50 6.94
CA LEU A 131 -6.16 0.66 6.73
C LEU A 131 -6.94 1.96 6.46
N LEU A 132 -8.02 1.90 5.69
CA LEU A 132 -8.78 3.09 5.25
C LEU A 132 -9.22 4.01 6.40
N PRO A 133 -9.72 3.51 7.56
CA PRO A 133 -10.02 4.38 8.71
C PRO A 133 -8.82 5.21 9.19
N THR A 134 -7.62 4.61 9.20
CA THR A 134 -6.38 5.32 9.55
C THR A 134 -6.03 6.39 8.51
N LEU A 135 -6.21 6.11 7.21
CA LEU A 135 -5.92 7.08 6.15
C LEU A 135 -6.84 8.30 6.21
N PHE A 136 -8.13 8.09 6.43
CA PHE A 136 -9.10 9.18 6.51
C PHE A 136 -9.08 9.88 7.88
N GLY A 137 -8.97 9.12 8.98
CA GLY A 137 -8.99 9.65 10.34
C GLY A 137 -7.65 10.20 10.79
N GLU A 138 -6.65 9.33 11.01
CA GLU A 138 -5.37 9.74 11.61
C GLU A 138 -4.50 10.56 10.65
N LEU A 139 -4.44 10.17 9.35
CA LEU A 139 -3.71 10.93 8.33
C LEU A 139 -4.54 12.06 7.71
N ASN A 140 -5.83 12.16 8.07
CA ASN A 140 -6.72 13.24 7.64
C ASN A 140 -6.70 13.47 6.12
N LEU A 141 -6.73 12.40 5.33
CA LEU A 141 -6.87 12.50 3.90
C LEU A 141 -8.33 12.74 3.52
N HIS A 142 -8.57 13.57 2.51
CA HIS A 142 -9.87 13.72 1.88
C HIS A 142 -10.14 12.62 0.85
N ARG A 143 -9.05 12.13 0.22
CA ARG A 143 -9.13 11.21 -0.92
C ARG A 143 -8.01 10.18 -0.90
N VAL A 144 -8.33 8.94 -1.24
CA VAL A 144 -7.39 7.86 -1.52
C VAL A 144 -7.52 7.42 -2.97
N GLU A 145 -6.41 7.38 -3.68
CA GLU A 145 -6.34 7.03 -5.11
C GLU A 145 -5.70 5.65 -5.29
N ALA A 146 -6.05 4.98 -6.37
CA ALA A 146 -5.39 3.75 -6.82
C ALA A 146 -5.39 3.67 -8.35
N ALA A 147 -4.42 2.94 -8.89
CA ALA A 147 -4.38 2.65 -10.32
C ALA A 147 -4.04 1.17 -10.54
N CYS A 148 -4.67 0.53 -11.50
CA CYS A 148 -4.33 -0.84 -11.88
C CYS A 148 -4.47 -1.08 -13.38
N ILE A 149 -3.67 -2.02 -13.91
CA ILE A 149 -3.74 -2.45 -15.31
C ILE A 149 -5.14 -3.00 -15.60
N PRO A 150 -5.77 -2.68 -16.74
CA PRO A 150 -7.15 -3.07 -17.05
C PRO A 150 -7.40 -4.59 -17.04
N THR A 151 -6.37 -5.38 -17.27
CA THR A 151 -6.45 -6.85 -17.24
C THR A 151 -6.28 -7.45 -15.84
N ASN A 152 -5.93 -6.64 -14.82
CA ASN A 152 -5.79 -7.10 -13.43
C ASN A 152 -7.15 -7.20 -12.72
N ALA A 153 -7.98 -8.14 -13.18
CA ALA A 153 -9.32 -8.35 -12.62
C ALA A 153 -9.34 -8.60 -11.09
N PRO A 154 -8.36 -9.30 -10.48
CA PRO A 154 -8.29 -9.40 -9.02
C PRO A 154 -8.15 -8.04 -8.32
N SER A 155 -7.28 -7.15 -8.80
CA SER A 155 -7.07 -5.82 -8.23
C SER A 155 -8.32 -4.94 -8.37
N ILE A 156 -8.96 -4.95 -9.55
CA ILE A 156 -10.22 -4.24 -9.80
C ILE A 156 -11.27 -4.65 -8.77
N ARG A 157 -11.49 -5.96 -8.59
CA ARG A 157 -12.47 -6.47 -7.62
C ARG A 157 -12.15 -6.09 -6.16
N VAL A 158 -10.87 -6.01 -5.80
CA VAL A 158 -10.46 -5.56 -4.46
C VAL A 158 -10.86 -4.10 -4.24
N LEU A 159 -10.56 -3.21 -5.20
CA LEU A 159 -10.88 -1.79 -5.12
C LEU A 159 -12.40 -1.57 -5.05
N GLU A 160 -13.16 -2.19 -5.95
CA GLU A 160 -14.62 -2.09 -5.97
C GLU A 160 -15.26 -2.58 -4.66
N LYS A 161 -14.78 -3.71 -4.09
CA LYS A 161 -15.25 -4.23 -2.79
C LYS A 161 -14.91 -3.32 -1.60
N CYS A 162 -13.92 -2.45 -1.75
CA CYS A 162 -13.55 -1.45 -0.75
C CYS A 162 -14.18 -0.08 -0.99
N GLY A 163 -15.10 0.04 -1.96
CA GLY A 163 -15.87 1.26 -2.21
C GLY A 163 -15.19 2.24 -3.17
N PHE A 164 -14.07 1.88 -3.80
CA PHE A 164 -13.44 2.74 -4.78
C PHE A 164 -14.28 2.83 -6.05
N SER A 165 -14.49 4.05 -6.53
CA SER A 165 -15.13 4.35 -7.80
C SER A 165 -14.11 4.44 -8.92
N ARG A 166 -14.43 3.85 -10.08
CA ARG A 166 -13.62 3.99 -11.28
C ARG A 166 -13.85 5.37 -11.89
N GLU A 167 -12.77 6.12 -12.13
CA GLU A 167 -12.83 7.51 -12.61
C GLU A 167 -12.32 7.71 -14.03
N GLY A 168 -11.57 6.75 -14.58
CA GLY A 168 -11.08 6.89 -15.92
C GLY A 168 -10.05 5.85 -16.35
N LEU A 169 -9.45 6.11 -17.52
CA LEU A 169 -8.34 5.37 -18.09
C LEU A 169 -7.19 6.33 -18.42
N ALA A 170 -6.04 6.11 -17.81
CA ALA A 170 -4.80 6.81 -18.14
C ALA A 170 -3.96 5.96 -19.10
N ARG A 171 -3.75 6.46 -20.32
CA ARG A 171 -2.96 5.74 -21.33
C ARG A 171 -1.48 5.80 -21.00
N ARG A 172 -0.77 4.66 -21.11
CA ARG A 172 0.68 4.53 -20.91
C ARG A 172 1.16 5.24 -19.63
N TYR A 173 0.43 5.00 -18.53
CA TYR A 173 0.58 5.76 -17.30
C TYR A 173 1.78 5.34 -16.45
N LEU A 174 1.97 4.03 -16.24
CA LEU A 174 3.08 3.50 -15.45
C LEU A 174 3.87 2.46 -16.26
N CYS A 175 5.18 2.42 -16.00
CA CYS A 175 6.08 1.43 -16.60
C CYS A 175 6.08 0.16 -15.73
N ILE A 176 5.39 -0.87 -16.18
CA ILE A 176 5.25 -2.16 -15.50
C ILE A 176 6.04 -3.20 -16.29
N ASN A 177 6.92 -3.92 -15.60
CA ASN A 177 7.82 -4.90 -16.21
C ASN A 177 8.51 -4.39 -17.48
N GLY A 178 8.96 -3.12 -17.45
CA GLY A 178 9.66 -2.48 -18.57
C GLY A 178 8.77 -1.95 -19.70
N VAL A 179 7.46 -2.09 -19.61
CA VAL A 179 6.49 -1.63 -20.64
C VAL A 179 5.54 -0.58 -20.06
N TRP A 180 5.37 0.55 -20.77
CA TRP A 180 4.37 1.55 -20.42
C TRP A 180 2.96 0.99 -20.64
N GLN A 181 2.19 0.85 -19.56
CA GLN A 181 0.86 0.23 -19.53
C GLN A 181 -0.24 1.24 -19.27
N ASP A 182 -1.39 1.03 -19.88
CA ASP A 182 -2.61 1.74 -19.54
C ASP A 182 -3.08 1.33 -18.13
N HIS A 183 -3.66 2.27 -17.40
CA HIS A 183 -4.20 2.00 -16.07
C HIS A 183 -5.60 2.56 -15.91
N LEU A 184 -6.48 1.75 -15.32
CA LEU A 184 -7.73 2.25 -14.75
C LEU A 184 -7.42 3.06 -13.50
N LEU A 185 -8.02 4.24 -13.40
CA LEU A 185 -7.90 5.11 -12.25
C LEU A 185 -9.10 4.93 -11.33
N PHE A 186 -8.83 4.85 -10.04
CA PHE A 186 -9.82 4.70 -8.98
C PHE A 186 -9.62 5.75 -7.91
N GLY A 187 -10.74 6.20 -7.32
CA GLY A 187 -10.76 7.11 -6.19
C GLY A 187 -11.77 6.67 -5.14
N LEU A 188 -11.45 6.95 -3.87
CA LEU A 188 -12.36 6.83 -2.74
C LEU A 188 -12.28 8.13 -1.93
N LEU A 189 -13.42 8.76 -1.70
CA LEU A 189 -13.53 9.97 -0.89
C LEU A 189 -13.83 9.60 0.57
N HIS A 190 -13.41 10.45 1.51
CA HIS A 190 -13.72 10.29 2.93
C HIS A 190 -15.23 10.18 3.18
N GLU A 191 -16.02 11.02 2.49
CA GLU A 191 -17.50 11.07 2.61
C GLU A 191 -18.21 9.83 2.05
N ASP A 192 -17.58 9.11 1.11
CA ASP A 192 -18.12 7.88 0.54
C ASP A 192 -17.67 6.62 1.32
N PHE A 193 -16.66 6.78 2.19
CA PHE A 193 -16.15 5.68 3.00
C PHE A 193 -17.15 5.32 4.10
N ARG A 194 -17.71 4.12 3.99
CA ARG A 194 -18.58 3.51 5.02
C ARG A 194 -17.76 2.43 5.72
N GLY A 195 -17.18 2.79 6.87
CA GLY A 195 -16.37 1.93 7.73
C GLY A 195 -17.08 0.68 8.21
#